data_72362a3fda199fa8d5aefed74ac5263a
#
_entry.id   72362a3fda199fa8d5aefed74ac5263a
#
_cell.length_a   1.000
_cell.length_b   1.000
_cell.length_c   1.000
_cell.angle_alpha   90.00
_cell.angle_beta   90.00
_cell.angle_gamma   90.00
#
_symmetry.space_group_name_H-M   'P 1'
#
loop_
_entity.id
_entity.type
_entity.pdbx_description
1 polymer ?
#
loop_
_entity_poly.entity_id
_entity_poly.type
_entity_poly.pdbx_seq_one_letter_code
_entity_poly.pdbx_strand_id
1 'polypeptide(L)'
;MISAINGEIYGRNKTVVNKEKNQDILVTAVNERLQKDKTFILAGHFCIFDKSFNVERLPESVFSLMSISKVVLLESDVTKVCENLRYRDSRCYPLDALKSLKRCEKMQCEKITEQLGLPLYTHQMLFDDSDVQQVREYVLGGEVNESATRYECHYT
;
A
#
# COMPACT_ATOMS: atom_id res chain seq x y z
N MET A 1 0.93 13.21 -1.06
CA MET A 1 1.62 13.55 -2.34
C MET A 1 0.63 13.80 -3.49
N ILE A 2 -0.26 12.87 -3.84
CA ILE A 2 -1.25 13.05 -4.94
C ILE A 2 -2.17 14.26 -4.72
N SER A 3 -2.67 14.48 -3.49
CA SER A 3 -3.52 15.63 -3.17
C SER A 3 -2.81 16.99 -3.33
N ALA A 4 -1.51 17.05 -3.04
CA ALA A 4 -0.71 18.26 -3.20
C ALA A 4 -0.46 18.59 -4.69
N ILE A 5 -0.37 17.56 -5.54
CA ILE A 5 -0.15 17.73 -7.00
C ILE A 5 -1.43 18.14 -7.71
N ASN A 6 -2.59 17.57 -7.30
CA ASN A 6 -3.88 17.84 -7.95
C ASN A 6 -4.65 19.03 -7.38
N GLY A 7 -4.19 19.61 -6.26
CA GLY A 7 -4.97 20.63 -5.54
C GLY A 7 -6.29 20.12 -4.95
N GLU A 8 -6.49 18.80 -4.95
CA GLU A 8 -7.68 18.15 -4.40
C GLU A 8 -7.48 17.94 -2.91
N ILE A 9 -8.43 18.43 -2.12
CA ILE A 9 -8.51 18.07 -0.71
C ILE A 9 -9.02 16.63 -0.66
N TYR A 10 -8.17 15.69 -0.22
CA TYR A 10 -8.63 14.35 0.12
C TYR A 10 -9.73 14.47 1.18
N GLY A 11 -10.96 14.45 0.73
CA GLY A 11 -12.11 14.36 1.63
C GLY A 11 -11.98 13.06 2.45
N ARG A 12 -12.55 13.05 3.64
CA ARG A 12 -12.61 11.87 4.53
C ARG A 12 -13.20 10.61 3.86
N ASN A 13 -13.78 10.75 2.68
CA ASN A 13 -14.26 9.66 1.84
C ASN A 13 -13.15 9.30 0.83
N LYS A 14 -12.48 8.18 1.04
CA LYS A 14 -11.46 7.60 0.15
C LYS A 14 -11.99 7.17 -1.23
N THR A 15 -12.90 7.96 -1.82
CA THR A 15 -13.41 7.69 -3.15
C THR A 15 -12.51 8.40 -4.16
N VAL A 16 -11.77 7.63 -4.92
CA VAL A 16 -10.90 8.13 -5.98
C VAL A 16 -11.77 8.56 -7.16
N VAL A 17 -11.82 9.87 -7.45
CA VAL A 17 -12.68 10.45 -8.49
C VAL A 17 -12.10 10.25 -9.90
N ASN A 18 -10.78 10.19 -10.04
CA ASN A 18 -10.12 9.97 -11.34
C ASN A 18 -8.95 8.98 -11.18
N LYS A 19 -9.29 7.69 -11.27
CA LYS A 19 -8.37 6.59 -10.98
C LYS A 19 -7.18 6.53 -11.95
N GLU A 20 -7.43 6.64 -13.24
CA GLU A 20 -6.37 6.54 -14.26
C GLU A 20 -5.38 7.69 -14.12
N LYS A 21 -5.86 8.93 -14.03
CA LYS A 21 -4.99 10.09 -13.85
C LYS A 21 -4.18 10.02 -12.56
N ASN A 22 -4.77 9.51 -11.48
CA ASN A 22 -4.05 9.35 -10.20
C ASN A 22 -2.97 8.27 -10.28
N GLN A 23 -3.17 7.22 -11.07
CA GLN A 23 -2.17 6.19 -11.30
C GLN A 23 -0.99 6.73 -12.11
N ASP A 24 -1.23 7.49 -13.18
CA ASP A 24 -0.16 8.13 -13.96
C ASP A 24 0.67 9.09 -13.10
N ILE A 25 0.00 9.90 -12.27
CA ILE A 25 0.67 10.79 -11.32
C ILE A 25 1.51 10.00 -10.32
N LEU A 26 0.98 8.89 -9.79
CA LEU A 26 1.72 8.05 -8.85
C LEU A 26 2.97 7.47 -9.50
N VAL A 27 2.85 6.87 -10.68
CA VAL A 27 3.98 6.29 -11.42
C VAL A 27 5.05 7.35 -11.70
N THR A 28 4.63 8.53 -12.16
CA THR A 28 5.56 9.65 -12.42
C THR A 28 6.28 10.07 -11.14
N ALA A 29 5.56 10.27 -10.04
CA ALA A 29 6.13 10.67 -8.75
C ALA A 29 7.09 9.61 -8.17
N VAL A 30 6.78 8.32 -8.33
CA VAL A 30 7.66 7.21 -7.92
C VAL A 30 8.96 7.25 -8.72
N ASN A 31 8.87 7.36 -10.04
CA ASN A 31 10.04 7.37 -10.91
C ASN A 31 10.94 8.62 -10.68
N GLU A 32 10.35 9.79 -10.48
CA GLU A 32 11.09 11.00 -10.09
C GLU A 32 11.79 10.84 -8.72
N ARG A 33 11.14 10.15 -7.77
CA ARG A 33 11.73 9.88 -6.47
C ARG A 33 12.91 8.93 -6.56
N LEU A 34 12.81 7.88 -7.38
CA LEU A 34 13.88 6.92 -7.62
C LEU A 34 15.13 7.56 -8.26
N GLN A 35 14.97 8.64 -9.01
CA GLN A 35 16.12 9.40 -9.53
C GLN A 35 16.90 10.14 -8.44
N LYS A 36 16.23 10.50 -7.32
CA LYS A 36 16.83 11.25 -6.20
C LYS A 36 17.34 10.31 -5.10
N ASP A 37 16.56 9.29 -4.78
CA ASP A 37 16.84 8.35 -3.71
C ASP A 37 17.07 6.96 -4.29
N LYS A 38 18.10 6.27 -3.83
CA LYS A 38 18.41 4.91 -4.28
C LYS A 38 17.32 3.90 -3.90
N THR A 39 16.64 4.11 -2.78
CA THR A 39 15.61 3.21 -2.25
C THR A 39 14.61 4.01 -1.40
N PHE A 40 13.34 3.67 -1.50
CA PHE A 40 12.29 4.17 -0.60
C PHE A 40 11.17 3.14 -0.46
N ILE A 41 10.37 3.28 0.58
CA ILE A 41 9.21 2.43 0.82
C ILE A 41 7.96 3.18 0.35
N LEU A 42 7.15 2.51 -0.48
CA LEU A 42 5.86 3.00 -0.92
C LEU A 42 4.77 2.16 -0.23
N ALA A 43 3.95 2.82 0.59
CA ALA A 43 2.74 2.21 1.12
C ALA A 43 1.58 2.37 0.13
N GLY A 44 0.88 1.28 -0.17
CA GLY A 44 -0.22 1.28 -1.14
C GLY A 44 -1.08 0.05 -1.04
N HIS A 45 -2.00 -0.09 -1.99
CA HIS A 45 -2.93 -1.20 -2.09
C HIS A 45 -2.89 -1.80 -3.50
N PHE A 46 -3.19 -3.10 -3.61
CA PHE A 46 -3.43 -3.79 -4.88
C PHE A 46 -4.89 -3.75 -5.30
N CYS A 47 -5.78 -3.52 -4.34
CA CYS A 47 -7.22 -3.39 -4.55
C CYS A 47 -7.76 -2.18 -3.78
N ILE A 48 -8.83 -1.58 -4.28
CA ILE A 48 -9.51 -0.43 -3.66
C ILE A 48 -11.02 -0.68 -3.62
N PHE A 49 -11.73 0.08 -2.81
CA PHE A 49 -13.19 0.12 -2.86
C PHE A 49 -13.69 1.17 -3.86
N ASP A 50 -14.77 0.85 -4.55
CA ASP A 50 -15.64 1.85 -5.17
C ASP A 50 -16.56 2.50 -4.12
N LYS A 51 -17.46 3.41 -4.58
CA LYS A 51 -18.41 4.10 -3.71
C LYS A 51 -19.42 3.16 -3.01
N SER A 52 -19.65 2.00 -3.60
CA SER A 52 -20.62 0.99 -3.14
C SER A 52 -19.96 -0.16 -2.36
N PHE A 53 -18.68 -0.02 -2.00
CA PHE A 53 -17.84 -1.06 -1.38
C PHE A 53 -17.60 -2.29 -2.24
N ASN A 54 -17.76 -2.21 -3.55
CA ASN A 54 -17.26 -3.26 -4.42
C ASN A 54 -15.74 -3.17 -4.52
N VAL A 55 -15.09 -4.32 -4.55
CA VAL A 55 -13.63 -4.39 -4.63
C VAL A 55 -13.20 -4.26 -6.10
N GLU A 56 -12.33 -3.29 -6.36
CA GLU A 56 -11.71 -3.08 -7.65
C GLU A 56 -10.21 -3.36 -7.56
N ARG A 57 -9.69 -4.12 -8.51
CA ARG A 57 -8.25 -4.40 -8.66
C ARG A 57 -7.57 -3.25 -9.37
N LEU A 58 -6.40 -2.86 -8.89
CA LEU A 58 -5.55 -1.95 -9.64
C LEU A 58 -4.94 -2.67 -10.86
N PRO A 59 -4.79 -1.98 -12.00
CA PRO A 59 -4.21 -2.56 -13.21
C PRO A 59 -2.76 -3.01 -13.00
N GLU A 60 -2.38 -4.13 -13.58
CA GLU A 60 -1.03 -4.68 -13.52
C GLU A 60 0.02 -3.71 -14.11
N SER A 61 -0.38 -2.93 -15.13
CA SER A 61 0.47 -1.93 -15.76
C SER A 61 1.01 -0.87 -14.78
N VAL A 62 0.24 -0.54 -13.73
CA VAL A 62 0.69 0.42 -12.71
C VAL A 62 1.92 -0.10 -11.98
N PHE A 63 1.92 -1.38 -11.63
CA PHE A 63 3.01 -2.00 -10.88
C PHE A 63 4.25 -2.24 -11.74
N SER A 64 4.07 -2.63 -13.00
CA SER A 64 5.18 -2.83 -13.95
C SER A 64 5.95 -1.54 -14.28
N LEU A 65 5.28 -0.38 -14.17
CA LEU A 65 5.90 0.92 -14.43
C LEU A 65 6.63 1.52 -13.23
N MET A 66 6.53 0.94 -12.03
CA MET A 66 7.07 1.52 -10.78
C MET A 66 8.42 0.96 -10.34
N SER A 67 9.15 0.20 -11.13
CA SER A 67 10.49 -0.34 -10.78
C SER A 67 10.56 -0.94 -9.35
N ILE A 68 9.55 -1.72 -8.96
CA ILE A 68 9.45 -2.35 -7.65
C ILE A 68 10.53 -3.42 -7.53
N SER A 69 11.24 -3.48 -6.41
CA SER A 69 12.28 -4.49 -6.14
C SER A 69 11.85 -5.59 -5.17
N LYS A 70 10.97 -5.28 -4.23
CA LYS A 70 10.45 -6.21 -3.22
C LYS A 70 9.03 -5.80 -2.83
N VAL A 71 8.23 -6.75 -2.41
CA VAL A 71 6.87 -6.51 -1.90
C VAL A 71 6.72 -7.08 -0.51
N VAL A 72 6.09 -6.32 0.38
CA VAL A 72 5.64 -6.78 1.69
C VAL A 72 4.12 -6.70 1.73
N LEU A 73 3.46 -7.84 1.87
CA LEU A 73 2.02 -7.91 2.11
C LEU A 73 1.76 -7.95 3.61
N LEU A 74 1.11 -6.92 4.13
CA LEU A 74 0.71 -6.85 5.53
C LEU A 74 -0.67 -7.49 5.69
N GLU A 75 -0.74 -8.61 6.39
CA GLU A 75 -1.99 -9.26 6.76
C GLU A 75 -2.37 -8.96 8.21
N SER A 76 -3.66 -8.78 8.47
CA SER A 76 -4.17 -8.59 9.82
C SER A 76 -5.55 -9.21 9.99
N ASP A 77 -6.00 -9.34 11.24
CA ASP A 77 -7.37 -9.74 11.52
C ASP A 77 -8.36 -8.69 11.00
N VAL A 78 -9.38 -9.13 10.28
CA VAL A 78 -10.37 -8.23 9.65
C VAL A 78 -11.19 -7.48 10.68
N THR A 79 -11.45 -8.09 11.84
CA THR A 79 -12.20 -7.44 12.93
C THR A 79 -11.40 -6.28 13.50
N LYS A 80 -10.09 -6.49 13.70
CA LYS A 80 -9.17 -5.45 14.15
C LYS A 80 -9.06 -4.29 13.14
N VAL A 81 -8.98 -4.62 11.85
CA VAL A 81 -9.01 -3.62 10.76
C VAL A 81 -10.31 -2.82 10.81
N CYS A 82 -11.46 -3.48 10.96
CA CYS A 82 -12.77 -2.84 11.04
C CYS A 82 -12.85 -1.84 12.20
N GLU A 83 -12.36 -2.24 13.38
CA GLU A 83 -12.30 -1.38 14.57
C GLU A 83 -11.41 -0.15 14.33
N ASN A 84 -10.21 -0.35 13.80
CA ASN A 84 -9.26 0.73 13.52
C ASN A 84 -9.83 1.72 12.49
N LEU A 85 -10.46 1.23 11.42
CA LEU A 85 -11.10 2.06 10.40
C LEU A 85 -12.28 2.85 10.98
N ARG A 86 -13.09 2.23 11.83
CA ARG A 86 -14.21 2.90 12.51
C ARG A 86 -13.71 4.06 13.37
N TYR A 87 -12.63 3.83 14.11
CA TYR A 87 -12.03 4.86 14.96
C TYR A 87 -11.44 6.01 14.12
N ARG A 88 -10.68 5.70 13.06
CA ARG A 88 -10.00 6.67 12.22
C ARG A 88 -10.96 7.49 11.34
N ASP A 89 -11.88 6.81 10.67
CA ASP A 89 -12.71 7.42 9.62
C ASP A 89 -14.10 7.83 10.12
N SER A 90 -14.44 7.51 11.39
CA SER A 90 -15.79 7.69 11.96
C SER A 90 -16.89 7.09 11.07
N ARG A 91 -16.57 6.02 10.34
CA ARG A 91 -17.43 5.35 9.36
C ARG A 91 -17.45 3.84 9.62
N CYS A 92 -18.62 3.22 9.44
CA CYS A 92 -18.74 1.76 9.48
C CYS A 92 -18.47 1.18 8.09
N TYR A 93 -17.52 0.26 8.02
CA TYR A 93 -17.26 -0.55 6.84
C TYR A 93 -17.95 -1.91 7.00
N PRO A 94 -18.70 -2.40 6.00
CA PRO A 94 -19.29 -3.74 6.06
C PRO A 94 -18.20 -4.80 6.23
N LEU A 95 -18.34 -5.66 7.22
CA LEU A 95 -17.31 -6.66 7.54
C LEU A 95 -17.04 -7.61 6.35
N ASP A 96 -18.10 -7.98 5.62
CA ASP A 96 -17.96 -8.88 4.45
C ASP A 96 -17.28 -8.17 3.27
N ALA A 97 -17.45 -6.85 3.13
CA ALA A 97 -16.69 -6.06 2.15
C ALA A 97 -15.20 -6.04 2.51
N LEU A 98 -14.85 -5.84 3.80
CA LEU A 98 -13.47 -5.90 4.25
C LEU A 98 -12.83 -7.28 4.07
N LYS A 99 -13.57 -8.37 4.33
CA LYS A 99 -13.11 -9.74 4.04
C LYS A 99 -12.84 -9.94 2.55
N SER A 100 -13.75 -9.42 1.70
CA SER A 100 -13.61 -9.49 0.25
C SER A 100 -12.41 -8.68 -0.24
N LEU A 101 -12.20 -7.47 0.31
CA LEU A 101 -11.04 -6.65 0.02
C LEU A 101 -9.74 -7.38 0.39
N LYS A 102 -9.62 -7.86 1.62
CA LYS A 102 -8.44 -8.59 2.10
C LYS A 102 -8.11 -9.78 1.20
N ARG A 103 -9.11 -10.58 0.85
CA ARG A 103 -8.92 -11.74 -0.04
C ARG A 103 -8.46 -11.31 -1.44
N CYS A 104 -9.08 -10.28 -2.00
CA CYS A 104 -8.73 -9.77 -3.31
C CYS A 104 -7.32 -9.15 -3.32
N GLU A 105 -6.97 -8.40 -2.28
CA GLU A 105 -5.64 -7.81 -2.07
C GLU A 105 -4.55 -8.88 -2.09
N LYS A 106 -4.73 -9.96 -1.31
CA LYS A 106 -3.79 -11.09 -1.30
C LYS A 106 -3.64 -11.73 -2.67
N MET A 107 -4.75 -12.11 -3.29
CA MET A 107 -4.73 -12.76 -4.61
C MET A 107 -4.09 -11.87 -5.69
N GLN A 108 -4.36 -10.57 -5.67
CA GLN A 108 -3.80 -9.63 -6.64
C GLN A 108 -2.31 -9.40 -6.38
N CYS A 109 -1.90 -9.29 -5.11
CA CYS A 109 -0.51 -9.19 -4.72
C CYS A 109 0.31 -10.41 -5.20
N GLU A 110 -0.15 -11.62 -4.86
CA GLU A 110 0.50 -12.88 -5.27
C GLU A 110 0.62 -12.97 -6.80
N LYS A 111 -0.47 -12.67 -7.52
CA LYS A 111 -0.47 -12.67 -8.99
C LYS A 111 0.56 -11.70 -9.57
N ILE A 112 0.57 -10.46 -9.11
CA ILE A 112 1.47 -9.42 -9.63
C ILE A 112 2.92 -9.74 -9.31
N THR A 113 3.22 -10.19 -8.09
CA THR A 113 4.58 -10.54 -7.70
C THR A 113 5.11 -11.73 -8.49
N GLU A 114 4.28 -12.74 -8.75
CA GLU A 114 4.62 -13.87 -9.60
C GLU A 114 4.92 -13.42 -11.04
N GLN A 115 4.03 -12.64 -11.64
CA GLN A 115 4.17 -12.15 -13.02
C GLN A 115 5.41 -11.26 -13.22
N LEU A 116 5.76 -10.45 -12.23
CA LEU A 116 6.90 -9.54 -12.29
C LEU A 116 8.19 -10.16 -11.73
N GLY A 117 8.15 -11.40 -11.25
CA GLY A 117 9.30 -12.08 -10.63
C GLY A 117 9.80 -11.39 -9.36
N LEU A 118 8.91 -10.78 -8.58
CA LEU A 118 9.27 -10.01 -7.40
C LEU A 118 9.28 -10.86 -6.14
N PRO A 119 10.27 -10.71 -5.26
CA PRO A 119 10.25 -11.30 -3.93
C PRO A 119 9.04 -10.77 -3.14
N LEU A 120 8.25 -11.67 -2.56
CA LEU A 120 7.11 -11.39 -1.70
C LEU A 120 7.35 -11.89 -0.29
N TYR A 121 7.19 -11.02 0.69
CA TYR A 121 7.11 -11.37 2.10
C TYR A 121 5.70 -11.08 2.62
N THR A 122 5.06 -12.06 3.21
CA THR A 122 3.77 -11.86 3.89
C THR A 122 4.01 -11.77 5.39
N HIS A 123 3.66 -10.61 5.96
CA HIS A 123 3.81 -10.32 7.38
C HIS A 123 2.45 -10.29 8.07
N GLN A 124 2.28 -11.11 9.12
CA GLN A 124 1.11 -11.07 9.96
C GLN A 124 1.26 -9.99 11.02
N MET A 125 0.45 -8.93 10.94
CA MET A 125 0.48 -7.80 11.86
C MET A 125 0.05 -8.20 13.28
N LEU A 126 0.88 -7.91 14.25
CA LEU A 126 0.59 -8.04 15.69
C LEU A 126 0.17 -6.70 16.31
N PHE A 127 0.43 -5.60 15.60
CA PHE A 127 0.21 -4.20 16.03
C PHE A 127 1.07 -3.81 17.23
N ASP A 128 2.31 -4.27 17.23
CA ASP A 128 3.34 -3.92 18.21
C ASP A 128 4.68 -3.56 17.53
N ASP A 129 5.68 -3.21 18.32
CA ASP A 129 6.98 -2.75 17.81
C ASP A 129 7.73 -3.84 17.03
N SER A 130 7.40 -5.13 17.20
CA SER A 130 8.02 -6.23 16.47
C SER A 130 7.68 -6.21 14.99
N ASP A 131 6.51 -5.69 14.60
CA ASP A 131 6.10 -5.57 13.21
C ASP A 131 7.09 -4.73 12.41
N VAL A 132 7.47 -3.57 12.96
CA VAL A 132 8.41 -2.65 12.32
C VAL A 132 9.78 -3.29 12.16
N GLN A 133 10.25 -4.00 13.19
CA GLN A 133 11.54 -4.68 13.17
C GLN A 133 11.59 -5.76 12.09
N GLN A 134 10.59 -6.64 12.03
CA GLN A 134 10.53 -7.75 11.06
C GLN A 134 10.43 -7.26 9.63
N VAL A 135 9.57 -6.26 9.36
CA VAL A 135 9.46 -5.64 8.04
C VAL A 135 10.77 -4.98 7.64
N ARG A 136 11.41 -4.26 8.56
CA ARG A 136 12.71 -3.61 8.32
C ARG A 136 13.79 -4.61 7.98
N GLU A 137 13.90 -5.70 8.73
CA GLU A 137 14.87 -6.78 8.48
C GLU A 137 14.68 -7.37 7.08
N TYR A 138 13.45 -7.61 6.65
CA TYR A 138 13.20 -8.10 5.30
C TYR A 138 13.55 -7.07 4.23
N VAL A 139 13.16 -5.81 4.40
CA VAL A 139 13.38 -4.74 3.41
C VAL A 139 14.87 -4.44 3.27
N LEU A 140 15.60 -4.37 4.39
CA LEU A 140 17.04 -4.04 4.45
C LEU A 140 17.93 -5.28 4.42
N GLY A 141 17.36 -6.47 4.66
CA GLY A 141 18.09 -7.73 4.75
C GLY A 141 18.87 -8.09 3.48
N GLY A 142 20.14 -7.78 3.50
CA GLY A 142 21.13 -7.99 2.45
C GLY A 142 22.35 -7.09 2.59
N GLU A 143 22.22 -5.88 3.16
CA GLU A 143 23.33 -4.98 3.42
C GLU A 143 23.05 -4.15 4.68
N VAL A 144 23.58 -4.59 5.82
CA VAL A 144 23.69 -3.74 7.00
C VAL A 144 24.88 -2.81 6.79
N ASN A 145 24.68 -1.70 6.10
CA ASN A 145 25.56 -0.55 6.18
C ASN A 145 24.85 0.51 7.02
N GLU A 146 25.44 0.81 8.17
CA GLU A 146 25.00 1.76 9.19
C GLU A 146 24.98 3.19 8.66
N SER A 147 23.97 3.55 7.90
CA SER A 147 23.60 4.94 7.74
C SER A 147 22.09 5.05 7.86
N ALA A 148 21.66 5.31 9.10
CA ALA A 148 20.27 5.42 9.49
C ALA A 148 19.58 6.55 8.72
N THR A 149 18.84 6.20 7.70
CA THR A 149 17.89 7.11 7.08
C THR A 149 16.60 7.08 7.90
N ARG A 150 16.23 8.22 8.48
CA ARG A 150 14.96 8.41 9.21
C ARG A 150 13.80 8.11 8.27
N TYR A 151 12.98 7.13 8.64
CA TYR A 151 11.72 6.82 7.97
C TYR A 151 10.62 7.66 8.61
N GLU A 152 10.10 8.63 7.90
CA GLU A 152 8.85 9.29 8.27
C GLU A 152 7.69 8.46 7.71
N CYS A 153 7.01 7.72 8.58
CA CYS A 153 5.73 7.10 8.26
C CYS A 153 4.65 8.19 8.28
N HIS A 154 4.28 8.69 7.13
CA HIS A 154 3.08 9.50 7.00
C HIS A 154 1.86 8.59 6.85
N TYR A 155 1.19 8.34 7.97
CA TYR A 155 -0.17 7.82 7.96
C TYR A 155 -1.11 8.95 7.52
N THR A 156 -1.65 8.88 6.33
CA THR A 156 -2.78 9.72 5.89
C THR A 156 -4.02 8.88 5.65
#